data_9a1c1bf7635f76c257618dd2c059f582
#
_entry.id   9a1c1bf7635f76c257618dd2c059f582
#
_cell.length_a   1.000
_cell.length_b   1.000
_cell.length_c   1.000
_cell.angle_alpha   90.00
_cell.angle_beta   90.00
_cell.angle_gamma   90.00
#
_symmetry.space_group_name_H-M   'P 1'
#
loop_
_entity.id
_entity.type
_entity.pdbx_description
1 polymer ?
#
loop_
_entity_poly.entity_id
_entity_poly.type
_entity_poly.pdbx_seq_one_letter_code
_entity_poly.pdbx_strand_id
1 'polypeptide(L)'
;EQNTIENSQSDVNSSSQSTNYKSKFESSVIVGDSRAEGIYGYGVLSQSSVVAKKGRNLVTAMKNGDIDTAIGMYPKNIFLTYGINDIEAYQNSDTFIKLYGEVVDKIQSKLPNTNIYICSILPVTSSAISKQPKFNNISSWNQDIKNLCNKKGVTYIDANSVLANGGY
;
A
#
# COMPACT_ATOMS: atom_id res chain seq x y z
N GLU A 1 -15.35 50.53 -28.12
CA GLU A 1 -14.95 50.16 -26.75
C GLU A 1 -14.79 48.65 -26.69
N GLN A 2 -13.54 48.20 -26.58
CA GLN A 2 -13.17 46.78 -26.46
C GLN A 2 -13.13 46.41 -24.99
N ASN A 3 -13.87 45.40 -24.57
CA ASN A 3 -13.72 44.74 -23.27
C ASN A 3 -12.93 43.45 -23.44
N THR A 4 -11.69 43.49 -23.01
CA THR A 4 -10.82 42.35 -22.88
C THR A 4 -11.13 41.69 -21.53
N ILE A 5 -11.59 40.44 -21.53
CA ILE A 5 -11.75 39.64 -20.32
C ILE A 5 -10.48 38.78 -20.17
N GLU A 6 -9.69 39.09 -19.16
CA GLU A 6 -8.54 38.31 -18.73
C GLU A 6 -9.01 36.98 -18.14
N ASN A 7 -8.45 35.92 -18.69
CA ASN A 7 -8.60 34.56 -18.16
C ASN A 7 -7.34 34.28 -17.36
N SER A 8 -7.42 34.36 -16.05
CA SER A 8 -6.28 34.07 -15.15
C SER A 8 -6.65 33.04 -14.12
N GLN A 9 -5.87 31.99 -14.14
CA GLN A 9 -5.47 31.14 -13.00
C GLN A 9 -6.38 30.07 -12.45
N SER A 10 -6.00 28.84 -12.76
CA SER A 10 -6.27 27.67 -11.92
C SER A 10 -5.11 26.64 -11.85
N ASP A 11 -3.85 27.00 -12.15
CA ASP A 11 -2.76 26.00 -12.25
C ASP A 11 -1.72 26.01 -11.11
N VAL A 12 -1.96 26.70 -9.97
CA VAL A 12 -0.90 26.90 -8.95
C VAL A 12 -0.97 25.91 -7.78
N ASN A 13 -2.01 25.07 -7.65
CA ASN A 13 -2.22 24.31 -6.40
C ASN A 13 -1.77 22.83 -6.44
N SER A 14 -1.40 22.28 -7.59
CA SER A 14 -1.06 20.87 -7.72
C SER A 14 0.42 20.57 -7.41
N SER A 15 1.34 21.48 -7.69
CA SER A 15 2.78 21.24 -7.52
C SER A 15 3.27 21.36 -6.06
N SER A 16 2.63 22.20 -5.23
CA SER A 16 3.02 22.39 -3.83
C SER A 16 2.61 21.23 -2.93
N GLN A 17 1.50 20.54 -3.22
CA GLN A 17 1.07 19.36 -2.48
C GLN A 17 1.96 18.13 -2.77
N SER A 18 2.36 17.89 -4.02
CA SER A 18 3.21 16.76 -4.37
C SER A 18 4.61 16.83 -3.73
N THR A 19 5.16 18.03 -3.60
CA THR A 19 6.45 18.27 -2.94
C THR A 19 6.39 17.95 -1.45
N ASN A 20 5.27 18.21 -0.80
CA ASN A 20 5.08 17.95 0.63
C ASN A 20 4.99 16.43 0.95
N TYR A 21 4.37 15.61 0.09
CA TYR A 21 4.32 14.17 0.29
C TYR A 21 5.70 13.51 0.14
N LYS A 22 6.49 13.89 -0.85
CA LYS A 22 7.85 13.35 -1.06
C LYS A 22 8.73 13.59 0.17
N SER A 23 8.74 14.80 0.72
CA SER A 23 9.54 15.11 1.91
C SER A 23 9.05 14.37 3.16
N LYS A 24 7.74 14.20 3.34
CA LYS A 24 7.17 13.43 4.45
C LYS A 24 7.53 11.95 4.42
N PHE A 25 7.79 11.39 3.24
CA PHE A 25 8.13 9.98 3.02
C PHE A 25 9.64 9.73 2.84
N GLU A 26 10.50 10.71 3.05
CA GLU A 26 11.94 10.61 2.80
C GLU A 26 12.63 9.49 3.59
N SER A 27 12.17 9.18 4.82
CA SER A 27 12.66 8.07 5.64
C SER A 27 11.69 6.89 5.72
N SER A 28 10.80 6.75 4.75
CA SER A 28 9.78 5.72 4.70
C SER A 28 9.85 4.94 3.39
N VAL A 29 9.44 3.66 3.44
CA VAL A 29 9.30 2.84 2.24
C VAL A 29 7.91 2.20 2.19
N ILE A 30 7.29 2.21 1.01
CA ILE A 30 6.07 1.47 0.72
C ILE A 30 6.46 0.21 -0.05
N VAL A 31 5.98 -0.94 0.41
CA VAL A 31 6.27 -2.24 -0.21
C VAL A 31 4.95 -2.88 -0.64
N GLY A 32 4.84 -3.26 -1.91
CA GLY A 32 3.56 -3.77 -2.37
C GLY A 32 3.48 -4.20 -3.83
N ASP A 33 2.27 -4.15 -4.34
CA ASP A 33 1.89 -4.56 -5.69
C ASP A 33 1.74 -3.38 -6.67
N SER A 34 0.94 -3.54 -7.72
CA SER A 34 0.70 -2.51 -8.74
C SER A 34 0.10 -1.21 -8.21
N ARG A 35 -0.62 -1.25 -7.10
CA ARG A 35 -1.22 -0.05 -6.49
C ARG A 35 -0.14 0.80 -5.83
N ALA A 36 0.80 0.16 -5.12
CA ALA A 36 1.98 0.83 -4.58
C ALA A 36 2.91 1.32 -5.70
N GLU A 37 3.13 0.51 -6.75
CA GLU A 37 3.91 0.91 -7.93
C GLU A 37 3.33 2.18 -8.58
N GLY A 38 2.00 2.31 -8.64
CA GLY A 38 1.31 3.50 -9.14
C GLY A 38 1.63 4.77 -8.38
N ILE A 39 1.87 4.72 -7.07
CA ILE A 39 2.19 5.90 -6.25
C ILE A 39 3.46 6.59 -6.76
N TYR A 40 4.46 5.82 -7.13
CA TYR A 40 5.67 6.33 -7.76
C TYR A 40 5.44 6.64 -9.25
N GLY A 41 4.73 5.77 -9.97
CA GLY A 41 4.44 5.92 -11.40
C GLY A 41 3.69 7.22 -11.74
N TYR A 42 2.80 7.66 -10.86
CA TYR A 42 2.11 8.96 -10.96
C TYR A 42 2.88 10.12 -10.30
N GLY A 43 4.10 9.92 -9.88
CA GLY A 43 4.97 10.98 -9.34
C GLY A 43 4.60 11.48 -7.94
N VAL A 44 3.71 10.79 -7.21
CA VAL A 44 3.29 11.17 -5.84
C VAL A 44 4.46 11.01 -4.86
N LEU A 45 5.18 9.89 -4.94
CA LEU A 45 6.39 9.63 -4.17
C LEU A 45 7.60 9.44 -5.08
N SER A 46 8.80 9.52 -4.49
CA SER A 46 10.04 9.18 -5.17
C SER A 46 10.17 7.66 -5.35
N GLN A 47 10.82 7.22 -6.41
CA GLN A 47 11.09 5.79 -6.63
C GLN A 47 11.88 5.17 -5.47
N SER A 48 12.77 5.94 -4.84
CA SER A 48 13.54 5.53 -3.66
C SER A 48 12.68 5.27 -2.40
N SER A 49 11.40 5.61 -2.43
CA SER A 49 10.45 5.34 -1.34
C SER A 49 9.47 4.20 -1.65
N VAL A 50 9.65 3.49 -2.78
CA VAL A 50 8.70 2.48 -3.23
C VAL A 50 9.43 1.21 -3.70
N VAL A 51 9.15 0.08 -3.05
CA VAL A 51 9.58 -1.27 -3.48
C VAL A 51 8.32 -2.03 -3.87
N ALA A 52 7.92 -1.92 -5.13
CA ALA A 52 6.68 -2.50 -5.59
C ALA A 52 6.76 -2.97 -7.04
N LYS A 53 5.96 -3.95 -7.38
CA LYS A 53 5.87 -4.49 -8.74
C LYS A 53 4.47 -5.00 -9.02
N LYS A 54 3.95 -4.69 -10.21
CA LYS A 54 2.68 -5.19 -10.72
C LYS A 54 2.58 -6.73 -10.58
N GLY A 55 1.46 -7.22 -10.06
CA GLY A 55 1.17 -8.64 -9.91
C GLY A 55 1.85 -9.30 -8.70
N ARG A 56 2.57 -8.58 -7.85
CA ARG A 56 3.16 -9.14 -6.63
C ARG A 56 2.09 -9.60 -5.65
N ASN A 57 2.27 -10.79 -5.11
CA ASN A 57 1.66 -11.28 -3.88
C ASN A 57 2.78 -11.54 -2.85
N LEU A 58 2.45 -11.90 -1.62
CA LEU A 58 3.46 -12.09 -0.56
C LEU A 58 4.50 -13.16 -0.91
N VAL A 59 4.10 -14.30 -1.49
CA VAL A 59 5.03 -15.36 -1.89
C VAL A 59 6.05 -14.86 -2.91
N THR A 60 5.57 -14.19 -3.95
CA THR A 60 6.44 -13.67 -5.01
C THR A 60 7.30 -12.50 -4.52
N ALA A 61 6.80 -11.67 -3.61
CA ALA A 61 7.57 -10.62 -2.98
C ALA A 61 8.74 -11.17 -2.15
N MET A 62 8.48 -12.18 -1.32
CA MET A 62 9.53 -12.86 -0.54
C MET A 62 10.56 -13.53 -1.46
N LYS A 63 10.10 -14.28 -2.47
CA LYS A 63 10.96 -14.99 -3.42
C LYS A 63 11.86 -14.05 -4.24
N ASN A 64 11.37 -12.88 -4.61
CA ASN A 64 12.10 -11.91 -5.42
C ASN A 64 12.94 -10.91 -4.58
N GLY A 65 12.94 -11.04 -3.26
CA GLY A 65 13.74 -10.20 -2.37
C GLY A 65 13.19 -8.79 -2.15
N ASP A 66 11.90 -8.53 -2.44
CA ASP A 66 11.30 -7.20 -2.26
C ASP A 66 11.37 -6.77 -0.79
N ILE A 67 11.15 -7.72 0.14
CA ILE A 67 11.23 -7.46 1.59
C ILE A 67 12.69 -7.20 2.00
N ASP A 68 13.65 -7.96 1.46
CA ASP A 68 15.08 -7.77 1.75
C ASP A 68 15.58 -6.43 1.21
N THR A 69 15.11 -6.03 0.03
CA THR A 69 15.39 -4.71 -0.55
C THR A 69 14.89 -3.60 0.37
N ALA A 70 13.64 -3.68 0.85
CA ALA A 70 13.10 -2.70 1.77
C ALA A 70 13.85 -2.64 3.11
N ILE A 71 14.25 -3.79 3.66
CA ILE A 71 15.08 -3.89 4.86
C ILE A 71 16.44 -3.22 4.63
N GLY A 72 17.07 -3.47 3.47
CA GLY A 72 18.36 -2.88 3.10
C GLY A 72 18.36 -1.37 2.96
N MET A 73 17.20 -0.73 2.85
CA MET A 73 17.05 0.72 2.81
C MET A 73 17.10 1.37 4.21
N TYR A 74 17.06 0.59 5.28
CA TYR A 74 17.06 1.05 6.69
C TYR A 74 16.04 2.17 6.98
N PRO A 75 14.77 2.01 6.58
CA PRO A 75 13.77 3.05 6.75
C PRO A 75 13.34 3.19 8.21
N LYS A 76 12.87 4.38 8.59
CA LYS A 76 12.18 4.60 9.88
C LYS A 76 10.79 3.98 9.89
N ASN A 77 10.12 3.96 8.72
CA ASN A 77 8.76 3.44 8.58
C ASN A 77 8.67 2.52 7.36
N ILE A 78 8.07 1.35 7.51
CA ILE A 78 7.71 0.43 6.42
C ILE A 78 6.19 0.32 6.34
N PHE A 79 5.64 0.55 5.15
CA PHE A 79 4.24 0.37 4.84
C PHE A 79 4.07 -0.84 3.91
N LEU A 80 3.37 -1.86 4.37
CA LEU A 80 3.11 -3.09 3.61
C LEU A 80 1.70 -3.03 3.02
N THR A 81 1.55 -3.25 1.71
CA THR A 81 0.30 -3.04 0.97
C THR A 81 -0.08 -4.24 0.10
N TYR A 82 0.17 -5.46 0.56
CA TYR A 82 -0.20 -6.69 -0.13
C TYR A 82 -1.62 -7.15 0.20
N GLY A 83 -2.17 -8.03 -0.65
CA GLY A 83 -3.39 -8.77 -0.36
C GLY A 83 -4.31 -8.98 -1.55
N ILE A 84 -4.42 -8.02 -2.48
CA ILE A 84 -5.37 -8.16 -3.59
C ILE A 84 -5.01 -9.34 -4.52
N ASN A 85 -3.73 -9.53 -4.83
CA ASN A 85 -3.26 -10.67 -5.63
C ASN A 85 -3.20 -11.96 -4.80
N ASP A 86 -3.14 -11.85 -3.47
CA ASP A 86 -3.17 -13.00 -2.56
C ASP A 86 -4.59 -13.57 -2.46
N ILE A 87 -5.64 -12.73 -2.44
CA ILE A 87 -7.04 -13.18 -2.50
C ILE A 87 -7.29 -14.04 -3.74
N GLU A 88 -6.72 -13.69 -4.88
CA GLU A 88 -6.84 -14.49 -6.10
C GLU A 88 -6.14 -15.85 -5.96
N ALA A 89 -4.99 -15.88 -5.29
CA ALA A 89 -4.13 -17.06 -5.20
C ALA A 89 -4.64 -18.10 -4.19
N TYR A 90 -5.33 -17.68 -3.12
CA TYR A 90 -5.74 -18.58 -2.02
C TYR A 90 -7.27 -18.73 -1.90
N GLN A 91 -7.71 -19.81 -1.25
CA GLN A 91 -9.13 -20.05 -0.97
C GLN A 91 -9.61 -19.28 0.26
N ASN A 92 -8.74 -19.11 1.25
CA ASN A 92 -8.97 -18.37 2.48
C ASN A 92 -7.71 -17.58 2.86
N SER A 93 -7.78 -16.80 3.93
CA SER A 93 -6.70 -15.92 4.40
C SER A 93 -5.60 -16.63 5.19
N ASP A 94 -5.76 -17.89 5.62
CA ASP A 94 -4.87 -18.55 6.58
C ASP A 94 -3.40 -18.55 6.14
N THR A 95 -3.14 -19.01 4.91
CA THR A 95 -1.78 -19.03 4.35
C THR A 95 -1.21 -17.61 4.19
N PHE A 96 -2.02 -16.67 3.70
CA PHE A 96 -1.64 -15.28 3.55
C PHE A 96 -1.28 -14.64 4.90
N ILE A 97 -2.11 -14.82 5.93
CA ILE A 97 -1.88 -14.28 7.27
C ILE A 97 -0.64 -14.89 7.92
N LYS A 98 -0.40 -16.20 7.73
CA LYS A 98 0.83 -16.86 8.18
C LYS A 98 2.07 -16.23 7.53
N LEU A 99 2.08 -16.11 6.21
CA LEU A 99 3.19 -15.50 5.46
C LEU A 99 3.40 -14.03 5.83
N TYR A 100 2.32 -13.29 6.03
CA TYR A 100 2.40 -11.90 6.46
C TYR A 100 3.05 -11.79 7.85
N GLY A 101 2.69 -12.70 8.76
CA GLY A 101 3.33 -12.80 10.07
C GLY A 101 4.83 -13.07 9.98
N GLU A 102 5.26 -13.95 9.07
CA GLU A 102 6.68 -14.23 8.80
C GLU A 102 7.43 -13.00 8.25
N VAL A 103 6.79 -12.23 7.37
CA VAL A 103 7.34 -10.96 6.86
C VAL A 103 7.54 -9.96 8.00
N VAL A 104 6.55 -9.80 8.87
CA VAL A 104 6.64 -8.90 10.04
C VAL A 104 7.77 -9.34 10.96
N ASP A 105 7.86 -10.63 11.31
CA ASP A 105 8.91 -11.17 12.16
C ASP A 105 10.30 -10.92 11.57
N LYS A 106 10.45 -11.12 10.26
CA LYS A 106 11.71 -10.85 9.54
C LYS A 106 12.11 -9.38 9.65
N ILE A 107 11.18 -8.45 9.43
CA ILE A 107 11.45 -7.02 9.54
C ILE A 107 11.81 -6.64 10.97
N GLN A 108 11.03 -7.08 11.97
CA GLN A 108 11.28 -6.78 13.38
C GLN A 108 12.64 -7.31 13.84
N SER A 109 13.04 -8.50 13.39
CA SER A 109 14.33 -9.10 13.74
C SER A 109 15.54 -8.35 13.16
N LYS A 110 15.39 -7.76 11.97
CA LYS A 110 16.46 -7.05 11.26
C LYS A 110 16.50 -5.56 11.57
N LEU A 111 15.35 -4.97 11.83
CA LEU A 111 15.14 -3.53 12.02
C LEU A 111 14.26 -3.29 13.27
N PRO A 112 14.78 -3.53 14.50
CA PRO A 112 13.96 -3.48 15.73
C PRO A 112 13.38 -2.09 16.04
N ASN A 113 13.93 -1.03 15.46
CA ASN A 113 13.49 0.36 15.69
C ASN A 113 12.64 0.91 14.52
N THR A 114 12.33 0.09 13.52
CA THR A 114 11.48 0.51 12.38
C THR A 114 10.00 0.33 12.74
N ASN A 115 9.21 1.38 12.50
CA ASN A 115 7.77 1.28 12.63
C ASN A 115 7.20 0.50 11.43
N ILE A 116 6.38 -0.51 11.70
CA ILE A 116 5.74 -1.33 10.68
C ILE A 116 4.25 -1.00 10.64
N TYR A 117 3.79 -0.69 9.44
CA TYR A 117 2.39 -0.41 9.13
C TYR A 117 1.89 -1.42 8.10
N ILE A 118 0.76 -2.05 8.35
CA ILE A 118 0.07 -2.89 7.36
C ILE A 118 -1.20 -2.17 6.94
N CYS A 119 -1.28 -1.86 5.65
CA CYS A 119 -2.46 -1.22 5.07
C CYS A 119 -3.52 -2.28 4.73
N SER A 120 -4.78 -1.94 4.91
CA SER A 120 -5.89 -2.76 4.44
C SER A 120 -5.83 -2.97 2.93
N ILE A 121 -6.37 -4.09 2.47
CA ILE A 121 -6.65 -4.32 1.05
C ILE A 121 -7.69 -3.29 0.63
N LEU A 122 -7.40 -2.55 -0.43
CA LEU A 122 -8.27 -1.48 -0.93
C LEU A 122 -9.55 -2.02 -1.58
N PRO A 123 -10.62 -1.24 -1.61
CA PRO A 123 -11.86 -1.66 -2.27
C PRO A 123 -11.63 -1.85 -3.78
N VAL A 124 -12.53 -2.61 -4.38
CA VAL A 124 -12.60 -2.83 -5.83
C VAL A 124 -13.98 -2.51 -6.34
N THR A 125 -14.10 -2.26 -7.63
CA THR A 125 -15.40 -1.97 -8.26
C THR A 125 -16.30 -3.20 -8.31
N SER A 126 -17.61 -3.00 -8.40
CA SER A 126 -18.58 -4.09 -8.61
C SER A 126 -18.27 -4.93 -9.85
N SER A 127 -17.75 -4.29 -10.92
CA SER A 127 -17.32 -4.99 -12.13
C SER A 127 -16.13 -5.93 -11.85
N ALA A 128 -15.20 -5.53 -10.99
CA ALA A 128 -14.08 -6.39 -10.59
C ALA A 128 -14.57 -7.58 -9.75
N ILE A 129 -15.52 -7.37 -8.85
CA ILE A 129 -16.16 -8.44 -8.06
C ILE A 129 -16.88 -9.44 -8.97
N SER A 130 -17.61 -8.95 -9.97
CA SER A 130 -18.31 -9.82 -10.94
C SER A 130 -17.34 -10.71 -11.73
N LYS A 131 -16.13 -10.21 -12.04
CA LYS A 131 -15.08 -10.98 -12.74
C LYS A 131 -14.32 -11.92 -11.81
N GLN A 132 -14.13 -11.53 -10.56
CA GLN A 132 -13.41 -12.29 -9.55
C GLN A 132 -14.20 -12.29 -8.22
N PRO A 133 -15.13 -13.26 -8.03
CA PRO A 133 -16.00 -13.31 -6.86
C PRO A 133 -15.27 -13.40 -5.51
N LYS A 134 -14.02 -13.89 -5.48
CA LYS A 134 -13.21 -13.92 -4.26
C LYS A 134 -13.00 -12.53 -3.63
N PHE A 135 -13.13 -11.46 -4.39
CA PHE A 135 -13.02 -10.10 -3.88
C PHE A 135 -14.16 -9.71 -2.90
N ASN A 136 -15.25 -10.48 -2.84
CA ASN A 136 -16.23 -10.33 -1.77
C ASN A 136 -15.64 -10.59 -0.37
N ASN A 137 -14.50 -11.27 -0.29
CA ASN A 137 -13.83 -11.58 0.98
C ASN A 137 -12.89 -10.47 1.47
N ILE A 138 -12.74 -9.33 0.76
CA ILE A 138 -11.84 -8.24 1.16
C ILE A 138 -12.09 -7.81 2.61
N SER A 139 -13.36 -7.68 3.02
CA SER A 139 -13.70 -7.25 4.38
C SER A 139 -13.22 -8.24 5.45
N SER A 140 -13.44 -9.54 5.26
CA SER A 140 -12.98 -10.57 6.20
C SER A 140 -11.45 -10.66 6.24
N TRP A 141 -10.79 -10.58 5.10
CA TRP A 141 -9.32 -10.56 5.04
C TRP A 141 -8.73 -9.33 5.71
N ASN A 142 -9.35 -8.17 5.58
CA ASN A 142 -8.94 -6.94 6.29
C ASN A 142 -9.10 -7.10 7.81
N GLN A 143 -10.14 -7.81 8.28
CA GLN A 143 -10.28 -8.12 9.69
C GLN A 143 -9.17 -9.05 10.18
N ASP A 144 -8.78 -10.06 9.38
CA ASP A 144 -7.68 -10.96 9.71
C ASP A 144 -6.33 -10.24 9.74
N ILE A 145 -6.08 -9.31 8.81
CA ILE A 145 -4.90 -8.42 8.84
C ILE A 145 -4.89 -7.59 10.12
N LYS A 146 -6.02 -7.00 10.50
CA LYS A 146 -6.13 -6.21 11.74
C LYS A 146 -5.83 -7.05 12.99
N ASN A 147 -6.33 -8.29 13.03
CA ASN A 147 -6.05 -9.24 14.11
C ASN A 147 -4.55 -9.60 14.15
N LEU A 148 -3.92 -9.82 12.99
CA LEU A 148 -2.48 -10.05 12.89
C LEU A 148 -1.69 -8.86 13.42
N CYS A 149 -2.06 -7.63 13.06
CA CYS A 149 -1.40 -6.41 13.54
C CYS A 149 -1.43 -6.33 15.07
N ASN A 150 -2.61 -6.57 15.67
CA ASN A 150 -2.75 -6.62 17.13
C ASN A 150 -1.85 -7.68 17.77
N LYS A 151 -1.81 -8.89 17.19
CA LYS A 151 -0.98 -10.00 17.68
C LYS A 151 0.53 -9.70 17.59
N LYS A 152 0.95 -9.00 16.53
CA LYS A 152 2.37 -8.70 16.25
C LYS A 152 2.85 -7.37 16.84
N GLY A 153 1.95 -6.57 17.41
CA GLY A 153 2.28 -5.25 17.95
C GLY A 153 2.69 -4.24 16.88
N VAL A 154 2.09 -4.36 15.66
CA VAL A 154 2.31 -3.43 14.55
C VAL A 154 1.04 -2.65 14.22
N THR A 155 1.16 -1.56 13.48
CA THR A 155 0.03 -0.66 13.22
C THR A 155 -0.78 -1.10 11.99
N TYR A 156 -2.09 -1.24 12.16
CA TYR A 156 -3.04 -1.39 11.05
C TYR A 156 -3.50 -0.03 10.53
N ILE A 157 -3.48 0.17 9.21
CA ILE A 157 -4.02 1.37 8.55
C ILE A 157 -5.24 0.98 7.73
N ASP A 158 -6.40 1.51 8.10
CA ASP A 158 -7.66 1.30 7.38
C ASP A 158 -7.80 2.25 6.18
N ALA A 159 -6.99 2.02 5.16
CA ALA A 159 -7.08 2.76 3.90
C ALA A 159 -8.35 2.38 3.09
N ASN A 160 -8.92 1.18 3.32
CA ASN A 160 -10.14 0.72 2.65
C ASN A 160 -11.32 1.64 2.99
N SER A 161 -11.57 1.88 4.29
CA SER A 161 -12.68 2.73 4.73
C SER A 161 -12.55 4.17 4.24
N VAL A 162 -11.35 4.71 4.19
CA VAL A 162 -11.11 6.08 3.68
C VAL A 162 -11.49 6.19 2.21
N LEU A 163 -11.09 5.22 1.38
CA LEU A 163 -11.37 5.23 -0.05
C LEU A 163 -12.84 4.87 -0.35
N ALA A 164 -13.43 3.90 0.35
CA ALA A 164 -14.83 3.51 0.17
C ALA A 164 -15.79 4.68 0.45
N ASN A 165 -15.49 5.53 1.44
CA ASN A 165 -16.28 6.71 1.77
C ASN A 165 -16.07 7.90 0.82
N GLY A 166 -15.01 7.89 0.02
CA GLY A 166 -14.68 8.93 -0.96
C GLY A 166 -15.45 8.84 -2.28
N GLY A 167 -16.33 7.85 -2.45
CA GLY A 167 -17.16 7.63 -3.64
C GLY A 167 -16.36 7.01 -4.81
N TYR A 168 -16.53 5.71 -5.01
CA TYR A 168 -16.19 5.00 -6.25
C TYR A 168 -17.45 4.81 -7.11
#